data_9b6798b60ce7514235248fd0f4127107
#
_entry.id   9b6798b60ce7514235248fd0f4127107
#
_cell.length_a   1.000
_cell.length_b   1.000
_cell.length_c   1.000
_cell.angle_alpha   90.00
_cell.angle_beta   90.00
_cell.angle_gamma   90.00
#
_symmetry.space_group_name_H-M   'P 1'
#
loop_
_entity.id
_entity.type
_entity.pdbx_description
1 polymer ?
#
loop_
_entity_poly.entity_id
_entity_poly.type
_entity_poly.pdbx_seq_one_letter_code
_entity_poly.pdbx_strand_id
1 'polypeptide(L)'
;MVRSGLGRRIALGLAVLLGRTVLGLAYAIAGAEFVLGTMIPSNTARGGGVMAPIVNSLSHSLGSRADNRPRRAGEYLCLCGAHLNLVAAATFLTGMAANPLIAKETGIDFDWGTWLLGSIAPAIVSFLVLPLFLLKLAPPELKDAEGARKQARSALEKMGSWTLTEKTMLGVF
;
A
#
# COMPACT_ATOMS: atom_id res chain seq x y z
N MET A 1 1.80 -15.45 -2.35
CA MET A 1 1.38 -14.18 -1.75
C MET A 1 0.14 -13.58 -2.41
N VAL A 2 0.17 -13.15 -3.68
CA VAL A 2 -1.02 -12.58 -4.35
C VAL A 2 -2.19 -13.57 -4.35
N ARG A 3 -1.94 -14.86 -4.63
CA ARG A 3 -2.98 -15.91 -4.65
C ARG A 3 -3.46 -16.37 -3.26
N SER A 4 -2.69 -16.15 -2.19
CA SER A 4 -3.09 -16.59 -0.83
C SER A 4 -4.16 -15.71 -0.20
N GLY A 5 -4.35 -14.48 -0.67
CA GLY A 5 -5.25 -13.50 -0.05
C GLY A 5 -4.65 -12.72 1.12
N LEU A 6 -3.48 -13.12 1.65
CA LEU A 6 -2.85 -12.49 2.80
C LEU A 6 -2.64 -10.98 2.60
N GLY A 7 -2.09 -10.58 1.46
CA GLY A 7 -1.86 -9.15 1.16
C GLY A 7 -3.15 -8.33 1.17
N ARG A 8 -4.23 -8.90 0.60
CA ARG A 8 -5.55 -8.27 0.62
C ARG A 8 -6.08 -8.12 2.06
N ARG A 9 -5.91 -9.15 2.90
CA ARG A 9 -6.33 -9.12 4.30
C ARG A 9 -5.59 -8.05 5.11
N ILE A 10 -4.27 -7.94 4.93
CA ILE A 10 -3.45 -6.90 5.57
C ILE A 10 -3.94 -5.50 5.16
N ALA A 11 -4.08 -5.24 3.87
CA ALA A 11 -4.51 -3.94 3.36
C ALA A 11 -5.92 -3.55 3.82
N LEU A 12 -6.88 -4.49 3.78
CA LEU A 12 -8.24 -4.26 4.29
C LEU A 12 -8.26 -4.06 5.81
N GLY A 13 -7.45 -4.81 6.56
CA GLY A 13 -7.32 -4.65 8.02
C GLY A 13 -6.84 -3.25 8.39
N LEU A 14 -5.81 -2.74 7.71
CA LEU A 14 -5.31 -1.38 7.91
C LEU A 14 -6.35 -0.33 7.49
N ALA A 15 -7.10 -0.56 6.40
CA ALA A 15 -8.20 0.32 5.99
C ALA A 15 -9.34 0.36 7.03
N VAL A 16 -9.65 -0.76 7.69
CA VAL A 16 -10.61 -0.78 8.80
C VAL A 16 -10.07 -0.01 10.02
N LEU A 17 -8.77 -0.14 10.31
CA LEU A 17 -8.15 0.49 11.47
C LEU A 17 -8.05 2.01 11.31
N LEU A 18 -7.51 2.48 10.19
CA LEU A 18 -7.15 3.89 9.95
C LEU A 18 -8.15 4.63 9.06
N GLY A 19 -9.04 3.94 8.36
CA GLY A 19 -9.87 4.46 7.26
C GLY A 19 -11.11 5.26 7.67
N ARG A 20 -11.11 5.97 8.80
CA ARG A 20 -12.19 6.88 9.17
C ARG A 20 -12.23 8.15 8.33
N THR A 21 -11.08 8.60 7.87
CA THR A 21 -10.91 9.77 7.01
C THR A 21 -10.19 9.38 5.73
N VAL A 22 -10.31 10.21 4.68
CA VAL A 22 -9.59 9.97 3.42
C VAL A 22 -8.07 10.01 3.63
N LEU A 23 -7.57 10.91 4.47
CA LEU A 23 -6.15 10.93 4.89
C LEU A 23 -5.78 9.65 5.65
N GLY A 24 -6.65 9.17 6.53
CA GLY A 24 -6.45 7.90 7.25
C GLY A 24 -6.37 6.70 6.29
N LEU A 25 -7.17 6.69 5.21
CA LEU A 25 -7.05 5.68 4.14
C LEU A 25 -5.69 5.77 3.43
N ALA A 26 -5.17 6.97 3.18
CA ALA A 26 -3.84 7.12 2.58
C ALA A 26 -2.75 6.56 3.49
N TYR A 27 -2.82 6.76 4.80
CA TYR A 27 -1.91 6.13 5.75
C TYR A 27 -2.12 4.62 5.88
N ALA A 28 -3.35 4.12 5.72
CA ALA A 28 -3.61 2.68 5.62
C ALA A 28 -2.92 2.07 4.38
N ILE A 29 -2.97 2.77 3.24
CA ILE A 29 -2.24 2.39 2.02
C ILE A 29 -0.74 2.40 2.28
N ALA A 30 -0.20 3.45 2.93
CA ALA A 30 1.21 3.56 3.29
C ALA A 30 1.67 2.37 4.14
N GLY A 31 0.95 2.05 5.20
CA GLY A 31 1.23 0.90 6.06
C GLY A 31 1.15 -0.44 5.32
N ALA A 32 0.15 -0.59 4.44
CA ALA A 32 0.01 -1.79 3.62
C ALA A 32 1.18 -1.96 2.63
N GLU A 33 1.56 -0.89 1.92
CA GLU A 33 2.70 -0.91 0.99
C GLU A 33 4.02 -1.20 1.73
N PHE A 34 4.23 -0.63 2.91
CA PHE A 34 5.41 -0.90 3.73
C PHE A 34 5.48 -2.37 4.13
N VAL A 35 4.42 -2.91 4.74
CA VAL A 35 4.38 -4.32 5.18
C VAL A 35 4.50 -5.27 3.98
N LEU A 36 3.73 -5.05 2.92
CA LEU A 36 3.77 -5.90 1.74
C LEU A 36 5.08 -5.76 0.94
N GLY A 37 5.79 -4.64 1.10
CA GLY A 37 7.11 -4.40 0.51
C GLY A 37 8.16 -5.39 0.98
N THR A 38 8.09 -5.85 2.22
CA THR A 38 8.97 -6.88 2.76
C THR A 38 8.66 -8.27 2.19
N MET A 39 7.40 -8.51 1.81
CA MET A 39 6.89 -9.85 1.51
C MET A 39 6.74 -10.13 0.01
N ILE A 40 6.53 -9.10 -0.82
CA ILE A 40 6.28 -9.23 -2.26
C ILE A 40 7.42 -8.54 -3.03
N PRO A 41 8.39 -9.31 -3.57
CA PRO A 41 9.59 -8.75 -4.23
C PRO A 41 9.30 -8.24 -5.66
N SER A 42 8.16 -7.59 -5.85
CA SER A 42 7.75 -7.00 -7.12
C SER A 42 6.77 -5.86 -6.86
N ASN A 43 7.19 -4.63 -7.14
CA ASN A 43 6.33 -3.45 -7.02
C ASN A 43 5.10 -3.54 -7.95
N THR A 44 5.26 -4.05 -9.17
CA THR A 44 4.15 -4.22 -10.13
C THR A 44 3.12 -5.24 -9.62
N ALA A 45 3.58 -6.38 -9.11
CA ALA A 45 2.67 -7.40 -8.56
C ALA A 45 1.98 -6.91 -7.29
N ARG A 46 2.66 -6.14 -6.44
CA ARG A 46 2.12 -5.55 -5.23
C ARG A 46 1.14 -4.43 -5.56
N GLY A 47 1.57 -3.44 -6.33
CA GLY A 47 0.75 -2.28 -6.70
C GLY A 47 -0.44 -2.68 -7.57
N GLY A 48 -0.19 -3.34 -8.71
CA GLY A 48 -1.23 -3.70 -9.67
C GLY A 48 -2.10 -4.89 -9.23
N GLY A 49 -1.48 -5.90 -8.62
CA GLY A 49 -2.18 -7.15 -8.27
C GLY A 49 -2.91 -7.12 -6.92
N VAL A 50 -2.49 -6.27 -5.98
CA VAL A 50 -3.08 -6.20 -4.64
C VAL A 50 -3.65 -4.82 -4.35
N MET A 51 -2.84 -3.76 -4.42
CA MET A 51 -3.24 -2.46 -3.93
C MET A 51 -4.22 -1.73 -4.83
N ALA A 52 -4.00 -1.70 -6.15
CA ALA A 52 -4.87 -0.98 -7.08
C ALA A 52 -6.33 -1.47 -7.05
N PRO A 53 -6.63 -2.79 -7.05
CA PRO A 53 -8.00 -3.28 -6.88
C PRO A 53 -8.66 -2.84 -5.57
N ILE A 54 -7.88 -2.79 -4.48
CA ILE A 54 -8.37 -2.38 -3.16
C ILE A 54 -8.66 -0.88 -3.16
N VAL A 55 -7.72 -0.06 -3.60
CA VAL A 55 -7.86 1.40 -3.69
C VAL A 55 -9.06 1.76 -4.56
N ASN A 56 -9.22 1.11 -5.72
CA ASN A 56 -10.38 1.32 -6.59
C ASN A 56 -11.70 0.94 -5.90
N SER A 57 -11.75 -0.21 -5.23
CA SER A 57 -12.96 -0.65 -4.50
C SER A 57 -13.35 0.33 -3.39
N LEU A 58 -12.37 0.82 -2.62
CA LEU A 58 -12.60 1.81 -1.56
C LEU A 58 -13.04 3.17 -2.14
N SER A 59 -12.41 3.62 -3.22
CA SER A 59 -12.78 4.85 -3.92
C SER A 59 -14.21 4.79 -4.46
N HIS A 60 -14.60 3.66 -5.07
CA HIS A 60 -15.95 3.45 -5.57
C HIS A 60 -17.00 3.49 -4.46
N SER A 61 -16.69 2.94 -3.28
CA SER A 61 -17.60 2.99 -2.12
C SER A 61 -17.81 4.41 -1.57
N LEU A 62 -16.89 5.32 -1.89
CA LEU A 62 -17.00 6.76 -1.62
C LEU A 62 -17.68 7.52 -2.77
N GLY A 63 -18.18 6.83 -3.78
CA GLY A 63 -18.79 7.43 -4.96
C GLY A 63 -17.80 8.17 -5.85
N SER A 64 -16.53 7.78 -5.81
CA SER A 64 -15.46 8.32 -6.65
C SER A 64 -15.03 7.31 -7.69
N ARG A 65 -15.18 7.65 -8.96
CA ARG A 65 -14.79 6.83 -10.12
C ARG A 65 -13.99 7.67 -11.10
N ALA A 66 -13.18 7.02 -11.93
CA ALA A 66 -12.33 7.72 -12.90
C ALA A 66 -13.15 8.55 -13.92
N ASP A 67 -14.30 8.04 -14.31
CA ASP A 67 -15.25 8.66 -15.26
C ASP A 67 -16.28 9.57 -14.58
N ASN A 68 -16.43 9.47 -13.25
CA ASN A 68 -17.43 10.23 -12.51
C ASN A 68 -16.89 10.64 -11.14
N ARG A 69 -16.69 11.95 -10.96
CA ARG A 69 -16.22 12.58 -9.72
C ARG A 69 -14.90 12.00 -9.18
N PRO A 70 -13.81 11.92 -9.98
CA PRO A 70 -12.53 11.35 -9.53
C PRO A 70 -11.94 12.12 -8.35
N ARG A 71 -12.13 13.44 -8.28
CA ARG A 71 -11.64 14.30 -7.19
C ARG A 71 -12.34 14.09 -5.86
N ARG A 72 -13.40 13.32 -5.84
CA ARG A 72 -14.13 13.07 -4.58
C ARG A 72 -13.21 12.41 -3.53
N ALA A 73 -12.46 11.37 -3.92
CA ALA A 73 -11.40 10.74 -3.12
C ALA A 73 -10.44 9.92 -3.98
N GLY A 74 -10.89 9.39 -5.14
CA GLY A 74 -10.17 8.39 -5.93
C GLY A 74 -8.86 8.90 -6.49
N GLU A 75 -8.83 10.12 -7.04
CA GLU A 75 -7.61 10.76 -7.56
C GLU A 75 -6.53 10.80 -6.49
N TYR A 76 -6.84 11.33 -5.32
CA TYR A 76 -5.91 11.41 -4.19
C TYR A 76 -5.41 10.03 -3.74
N LEU A 77 -6.33 9.07 -3.55
CA LEU A 77 -5.96 7.73 -3.09
C LEU A 77 -5.14 6.95 -4.13
N CYS A 78 -5.43 7.11 -5.42
CA CYS A 78 -4.64 6.50 -6.49
C CYS A 78 -3.23 7.11 -6.57
N LEU A 79 -3.10 8.43 -6.45
CA LEU A 79 -1.79 9.10 -6.38
C LEU A 79 -0.99 8.61 -5.17
N CYS A 80 -1.62 8.55 -3.99
CA CYS A 80 -0.98 8.00 -2.81
C CYS A 80 -0.52 6.55 -3.04
N GLY A 81 -1.38 5.69 -3.58
CA GLY A 81 -1.03 4.30 -3.86
C GLY A 81 0.16 4.16 -4.80
N ALA A 82 0.19 4.92 -5.89
CA ALA A 82 1.27 4.87 -6.86
C ALA A 82 2.63 5.32 -6.27
N HIS A 83 2.66 6.46 -5.57
CA HIS A 83 3.91 6.99 -5.00
C HIS A 83 4.40 6.17 -3.81
N LEU A 84 3.50 5.75 -2.92
CA LEU A 84 3.86 4.93 -1.76
C LEU A 84 4.35 3.53 -2.17
N ASN A 85 3.81 2.98 -3.28
CA ASN A 85 4.33 1.74 -3.87
C ASN A 85 5.79 1.88 -4.32
N LEU A 86 6.16 3.00 -4.94
CA LEU A 86 7.55 3.27 -5.34
C LEU A 86 8.46 3.44 -4.13
N VAL A 87 8.02 4.17 -3.10
CA VAL A 87 8.79 4.33 -1.86
C VAL A 87 9.03 2.96 -1.21
N ALA A 88 7.99 2.14 -1.06
CA ALA A 88 8.12 0.78 -0.53
C ALA A 88 9.06 -0.08 -1.38
N ALA A 89 8.99 0.04 -2.71
CA ALA A 89 9.86 -0.70 -3.62
C ALA A 89 11.32 -0.32 -3.46
N ALA A 90 11.63 0.95 -3.26
CA ALA A 90 13.01 1.43 -3.05
C ALA A 90 13.54 1.11 -1.64
N THR A 91 12.67 1.00 -0.65
CA THR A 91 13.05 0.77 0.76
C THR A 91 13.70 -0.59 0.98
N PHE A 92 13.21 -1.63 0.33
CA PHE A 92 13.70 -2.99 0.54
C PHE A 92 14.55 -3.44 -0.64
N LEU A 93 15.73 -4.03 -0.40
CA LEU A 93 16.62 -4.52 -1.45
C LEU A 93 15.87 -5.43 -2.44
N THR A 94 15.00 -6.29 -1.92
CA THR A 94 14.15 -7.19 -2.71
C THR A 94 12.84 -6.56 -3.18
N GLY A 95 12.56 -5.29 -2.88
CA GLY A 95 11.27 -4.63 -3.16
C GLY A 95 10.96 -4.43 -4.64
N MET A 96 11.99 -4.34 -5.48
CA MET A 96 11.90 -4.36 -6.96
C MET A 96 13.20 -4.91 -7.57
N ALA A 97 13.11 -5.42 -8.80
CA ALA A 97 14.25 -6.03 -9.49
C ALA A 97 15.41 -5.06 -9.78
N ALA A 98 15.13 -3.76 -9.85
CA ALA A 98 16.15 -2.74 -10.08
C ALA A 98 17.14 -2.59 -8.91
N ASN A 99 16.71 -2.79 -7.66
CA ASN A 99 17.56 -2.57 -6.50
C ASN A 99 18.79 -3.49 -6.47
N PRO A 100 18.67 -4.82 -6.60
CA PRO A 100 19.84 -5.70 -6.69
C PRO A 100 20.74 -5.40 -7.89
N LEU A 101 20.14 -4.97 -9.01
CA LEU A 101 20.90 -4.59 -10.19
C LEU A 101 21.74 -3.33 -9.92
N ILE A 102 21.15 -2.30 -9.32
CA ILE A 102 21.85 -1.07 -8.93
C ILE A 102 22.97 -1.40 -7.93
N ALA A 103 22.68 -2.20 -6.91
CA ALA A 103 23.68 -2.64 -5.94
C ALA A 103 24.88 -3.32 -6.63
N LYS A 104 24.62 -4.22 -7.57
CA LYS A 104 25.69 -4.88 -8.35
C LYS A 104 26.51 -3.90 -9.19
N GLU A 105 25.87 -2.94 -9.86
CA GLU A 105 26.54 -1.97 -10.74
C GLU A 105 27.43 -0.98 -9.96
N THR A 106 27.13 -0.72 -8.70
CA THR A 106 27.96 0.15 -7.84
C THR A 106 29.29 -0.52 -7.43
N GLY A 107 29.42 -1.83 -7.59
CA GLY A 107 30.55 -2.62 -7.10
C GLY A 107 30.62 -2.73 -5.58
N ILE A 108 29.59 -2.30 -4.86
CA ILE A 108 29.47 -2.41 -3.41
C ILE A 108 28.60 -3.62 -3.08
N ASP A 109 29.09 -4.47 -2.19
CA ASP A 109 28.35 -5.64 -1.73
C ASP A 109 27.32 -5.22 -0.67
N PHE A 110 26.11 -4.93 -1.12
CA PHE A 110 24.98 -4.59 -0.24
C PHE A 110 24.24 -5.86 0.17
N ASP A 111 24.29 -6.18 1.46
CA ASP A 111 23.32 -7.10 2.05
C ASP A 111 21.96 -6.41 2.30
N TRP A 112 20.95 -7.20 2.64
CA TRP A 112 19.59 -6.71 2.88
C TRP A 112 19.53 -5.70 4.05
N GLY A 113 20.32 -5.94 5.11
CA GLY A 113 20.38 -5.07 6.30
C GLY A 113 21.03 -3.73 6.01
N THR A 114 22.17 -3.74 5.32
CA THR A 114 22.90 -2.52 4.92
C THR A 114 22.05 -1.64 4.00
N TRP A 115 21.36 -2.27 3.03
CA TRP A 115 20.40 -1.55 2.16
C TRP A 115 19.29 -0.90 2.98
N LEU A 116 18.65 -1.67 3.89
CA LEU A 116 17.56 -1.17 4.73
C LEU A 116 18.03 -0.02 5.64
N LEU A 117 19.19 -0.12 6.25
CA LEU A 117 19.73 0.96 7.10
C LEU A 117 19.91 2.26 6.32
N GLY A 118 20.37 2.19 5.07
CA GLY A 118 20.52 3.37 4.21
C GLY A 118 19.18 3.95 3.75
N SER A 119 18.19 3.10 3.52
CA SER A 119 16.91 3.49 2.92
C SER A 119 15.81 3.84 3.94
N ILE A 120 15.88 3.32 5.17
CA ILE A 120 14.77 3.42 6.13
C ILE A 120 14.45 4.85 6.56
N ALA A 121 15.48 5.70 6.77
CA ALA A 121 15.27 7.07 7.19
C ALA A 121 14.53 7.91 6.12
N PRO A 122 14.99 7.97 4.84
CA PRO A 122 14.24 8.65 3.79
C PRO A 122 12.89 8.00 3.51
N ALA A 123 12.75 6.68 3.70
CA ALA A 123 11.48 6.00 3.54
C ALA A 123 10.45 6.45 4.57
N ILE A 124 10.80 6.47 5.86
CA ILE A 124 9.91 6.94 6.93
C ILE A 124 9.44 8.36 6.65
N VAL A 125 10.36 9.27 6.31
CA VAL A 125 10.01 10.65 5.97
C VAL A 125 9.04 10.66 4.78
N SER A 126 9.30 9.89 3.73
CA SER A 126 8.43 9.81 2.56
C SER A 126 7.06 9.25 2.89
N PHE A 127 6.96 8.16 3.66
CA PHE A 127 5.68 7.58 4.08
C PHE A 127 4.83 8.54 4.92
N LEU A 128 5.46 9.41 5.72
CA LEU A 128 4.76 10.41 6.52
C LEU A 128 4.37 11.65 5.71
N VAL A 129 5.29 12.15 4.87
CA VAL A 129 5.11 13.43 4.18
C VAL A 129 4.29 13.29 2.90
N LEU A 130 4.45 12.22 2.11
CA LEU A 130 3.75 12.07 0.82
C LEU A 130 2.23 12.15 0.94
N PRO A 131 1.54 11.49 1.87
CA PRO A 131 0.09 11.64 2.01
C PRO A 131 -0.32 13.08 2.29
N LEU A 132 0.44 13.83 3.11
CA LEU A 132 0.16 15.22 3.42
C LEU A 132 0.47 16.16 2.25
N PHE A 133 1.56 15.91 1.53
CA PHE A 133 1.94 16.66 0.34
C PHE A 133 0.89 16.49 -0.76
N LEU A 134 0.50 15.26 -1.04
CA LEU A 134 -0.51 14.95 -2.05
C LEU A 134 -1.91 15.46 -1.65
N LEU A 135 -2.20 15.55 -0.35
CA LEU A 135 -3.43 16.18 0.15
C LEU A 135 -3.53 17.66 -0.24
N LYS A 136 -2.39 18.36 -0.33
CA LYS A 136 -2.33 19.74 -0.80
C LYS A 136 -2.36 19.87 -2.33
N LEU A 137 -1.74 18.91 -3.03
CA LEU A 137 -1.64 18.91 -4.49
C LEU A 137 -2.94 18.49 -5.17
N ALA A 138 -3.59 17.47 -4.64
CA ALA A 138 -4.84 16.90 -5.15
C ALA A 138 -5.85 16.74 -3.99
N PRO A 139 -6.37 17.84 -3.43
CA PRO A 139 -7.24 17.80 -2.28
C PRO A 139 -8.54 17.05 -2.61
N PRO A 140 -8.89 16.00 -1.82
CA PRO A 140 -10.14 15.30 -2.00
C PRO A 140 -11.33 16.17 -1.56
N GLU A 141 -12.44 16.08 -2.27
CA GLU A 141 -13.69 16.76 -1.89
C GLU A 141 -14.26 16.20 -0.57
N LEU A 142 -14.08 14.90 -0.34
CA LEU A 142 -14.51 14.24 0.88
C LEU A 142 -13.37 14.20 1.90
N LYS A 143 -13.71 14.51 3.14
CA LYS A 143 -12.82 14.30 4.30
C LYS A 143 -13.15 13.01 5.04
N ASP A 144 -14.44 12.68 5.13
CA ASP A 144 -14.95 11.46 5.76
C ASP A 144 -14.82 10.25 4.82
N ALA A 145 -14.42 9.11 5.35
CA ALA A 145 -14.26 7.87 4.62
C ALA A 145 -14.93 6.66 5.28
N GLU A 146 -15.90 6.90 6.16
CA GLU A 146 -16.60 5.82 6.88
C GLU A 146 -17.28 4.82 5.92
N GLY A 147 -17.74 5.26 4.75
CA GLY A 147 -18.25 4.38 3.70
C GLY A 147 -17.19 3.38 3.22
N ALA A 148 -15.97 3.84 2.97
CA ALA A 148 -14.86 2.97 2.57
C ALA A 148 -14.44 2.01 3.70
N ARG A 149 -14.44 2.51 4.94
CA ARG A 149 -14.15 1.68 6.12
C ARG A 149 -15.16 0.55 6.31
N LYS A 150 -16.45 0.84 6.15
CA LYS A 150 -17.53 -0.17 6.17
C LYS A 150 -17.35 -1.19 5.05
N GLN A 151 -17.03 -0.73 3.84
CA GLN A 151 -16.73 -1.60 2.70
C GLN A 151 -15.52 -2.50 2.98
N ALA A 152 -14.42 -1.95 3.54
CA ALA A 152 -13.25 -2.73 3.92
C ALA A 152 -13.60 -3.82 4.96
N ARG A 153 -14.41 -3.47 5.96
CA ARG A 153 -14.88 -4.42 6.99
C ARG A 153 -15.71 -5.54 6.36
N SER A 154 -16.71 -5.21 5.55
CA SER A 154 -17.54 -6.20 4.86
C SER A 154 -16.71 -7.11 3.94
N ALA A 155 -15.72 -6.54 3.23
CA ALA A 155 -14.81 -7.33 2.40
C ALA A 155 -13.94 -8.27 3.24
N LEU A 156 -13.48 -7.82 4.41
CA LEU A 156 -12.70 -8.62 5.34
C LEU A 156 -13.53 -9.77 5.95
N GLU A 157 -14.77 -9.50 6.32
CA GLU A 157 -15.73 -10.50 6.82
C GLU A 157 -16.02 -11.58 5.79
N LYS A 158 -16.20 -11.20 4.51
CA LYS A 158 -16.38 -12.14 3.39
C LYS A 158 -15.17 -13.04 3.13
N MET A 159 -13.97 -12.63 3.55
CA MET A 159 -12.78 -13.50 3.48
C MET A 159 -12.81 -14.63 4.52
N GLY A 160 -13.68 -14.56 5.52
CA GLY A 160 -13.83 -15.56 6.56
C GLY A 160 -12.60 -15.70 7.48
N SER A 161 -12.48 -16.86 8.13
CA SER A 161 -11.36 -17.18 9.01
C SER A 161 -10.03 -17.30 8.24
N TRP A 162 -8.93 -17.17 8.95
CA TRP A 162 -7.59 -17.32 8.39
C TRP A 162 -7.39 -18.71 7.80
N THR A 163 -7.05 -18.78 6.52
CA THR A 163 -6.74 -20.05 5.84
C THR A 163 -5.37 -20.58 6.28
N LEU A 164 -5.17 -21.89 6.14
CA LEU A 164 -3.87 -22.49 6.44
C LEU A 164 -2.75 -21.85 5.61
N THR A 165 -3.03 -21.57 4.34
CA THR A 165 -2.08 -20.92 3.43
C THR A 165 -1.69 -19.50 3.90
N GLU A 166 -2.65 -18.72 4.43
CA GLU A 166 -2.35 -17.39 4.98
C GLU A 166 -1.47 -17.49 6.24
N LYS A 167 -1.76 -18.44 7.13
CA LYS A 167 -1.00 -18.68 8.36
C LYS A 167 0.43 -19.16 8.07
N THR A 168 0.60 -20.09 7.14
CA THR A 168 1.94 -20.57 6.75
C THR A 168 2.75 -19.47 6.08
N MET A 169 2.12 -18.66 5.22
CA MET A 169 2.80 -17.51 4.60
C MET A 169 3.21 -16.44 5.63
N LEU A 170 2.40 -16.22 6.65
CA LEU A 170 2.75 -15.29 7.72
C LEU A 170 3.91 -15.81 8.59
N GLY A 171 4.02 -17.12 8.77
CA GLY A 171 5.09 -17.73 9.56
C GLY A 171 6.43 -17.91 8.83
N VAL A 172 6.47 -17.74 7.49
CA VAL A 172 7.68 -17.81 6.67
C VAL A 172 8.39 -16.44 6.59
N PHE A 173 7.68 -15.34 6.85
CA PHE A 173 8.16 -13.96 6.81
C PHE A 173 8.20 -13.33 8.21
#